data_429d84f0665ab6ff788bea0c03791bc7
#
_entry.id   429d84f0665ab6ff788bea0c03791bc7
#
_cell.length_a   1.000
_cell.length_b   1.000
_cell.length_c   1.000
_cell.angle_alpha   90.00
_cell.angle_beta   90.00
_cell.angle_gamma   90.00
#
_symmetry.space_group_name_H-M   'P 1'
#
loop_
_entity.id
_entity.type
_entity.pdbx_description
1 polymer ?
#
loop_
_entity_poly.entity_id
_entity_poly.type
_entity_poly.pdbx_seq_one_letter_code
_entity_poly.pdbx_strand_id
1 'polypeptide(L)'
;IFEPAAAITAAEPFVIKGAGTLKGKTLTFSAVNAQIDASQRLSAETDDYRFKGTTYSPSVAASFTLNTHSNAFDYHSEATQIAPFRAYFVPTAEPAEGESIVIEGTTSGIDATWAEGSTVAVYTLTGVKVGTARIEGQAVNLTGYPQGVYIVGGRKVVKAAR
;
A
#
# COMPACT_ATOMS: atom_id res chain seq x y z
N ILE A 1 0.89 -7.84 6.81
CA ILE A 1 -0.06 -7.82 5.66
C ILE A 1 -1.35 -7.20 6.17
N PHE A 2 -1.91 -6.23 5.45
CA PHE A 2 -3.22 -5.66 5.77
C PHE A 2 -4.31 -6.55 5.20
N GLU A 3 -5.28 -6.90 6.03
CA GLU A 3 -6.45 -7.65 5.60
C GLU A 3 -7.67 -6.71 5.50
N PRO A 4 -8.56 -6.91 4.50
CA PRO A 4 -9.80 -6.15 4.43
C PRO A 4 -10.67 -6.45 5.65
N ALA A 5 -11.12 -5.40 6.34
CA ALA A 5 -12.03 -5.52 7.47
C ALA A 5 -13.46 -5.12 7.07
N ALA A 6 -14.44 -5.88 7.50
CA ALA A 6 -15.87 -5.57 7.29
C ALA A 6 -16.38 -4.49 8.25
N ALA A 7 -15.70 -4.29 9.38
CA ALA A 7 -16.04 -3.29 10.39
C ALA A 7 -14.76 -2.75 11.04
N ILE A 8 -14.84 -1.54 11.57
CA ILE A 8 -13.78 -0.91 12.35
C ILE A 8 -13.96 -1.35 13.79
N THR A 9 -12.92 -1.95 14.37
CA THR A 9 -12.88 -2.33 15.79
C THR A 9 -12.41 -1.14 16.63
N ALA A 10 -13.03 -0.94 17.78
CA ALA A 10 -12.61 0.09 18.72
C ALA A 10 -11.19 -0.18 19.22
N ALA A 11 -10.40 0.90 19.34
CA ALA A 11 -9.00 0.87 19.80
C ALA A 11 -8.00 0.09 18.90
N GLU A 12 -8.40 -0.35 17.72
CA GLU A 12 -7.49 -0.90 16.71
C GLU A 12 -7.16 0.16 15.66
N PRO A 13 -5.87 0.41 15.36
CA PRO A 13 -5.50 1.28 14.25
C PRO A 13 -5.83 0.60 12.91
N PHE A 14 -6.25 1.38 11.93
CA PHE A 14 -6.63 0.89 10.62
C PHE A 14 -6.16 1.82 9.50
N VAL A 15 -6.10 1.29 8.29
CA VAL A 15 -5.80 2.05 7.08
C VAL A 15 -7.02 2.04 6.17
N ILE A 16 -7.40 3.21 5.66
CA ILE A 16 -8.49 3.34 4.70
C ILE A 16 -7.92 3.42 3.30
N LYS A 17 -8.37 2.51 2.45
CA LYS A 17 -8.11 2.56 1.02
C LYS A 17 -9.39 2.95 0.29
N GLY A 18 -9.37 4.06 -0.43
CA GLY A 18 -10.47 4.46 -1.31
C GLY A 18 -10.41 3.77 -2.67
N ALA A 19 -11.55 3.52 -3.28
CA ALA A 19 -11.66 3.00 -4.65
C ALA A 19 -11.25 4.02 -5.74
N GLY A 20 -10.76 5.18 -5.35
CA GLY A 20 -10.29 6.26 -6.23
C GLY A 20 -9.50 7.29 -5.45
N THR A 21 -9.21 8.44 -6.06
CA THR A 21 -8.51 9.52 -5.37
C THR A 21 -9.35 10.09 -4.23
N LEU A 22 -8.85 10.00 -3.01
CA LEU A 22 -9.42 10.63 -1.81
C LEU A 22 -8.99 12.09 -1.65
N LYS A 23 -8.09 12.59 -2.51
CA LYS A 23 -7.62 13.98 -2.46
C LYS A 23 -8.79 14.96 -2.59
N GLY A 24 -8.93 15.85 -1.64
CA GLY A 24 -10.01 16.83 -1.59
C GLY A 24 -11.37 16.26 -1.21
N LYS A 25 -11.45 14.99 -0.78
CA LYS A 25 -12.67 14.40 -0.24
C LYS A 25 -12.66 14.48 1.28
N THR A 26 -13.83 14.78 1.85
CA THR A 26 -14.04 14.69 3.30
C THR A 26 -14.60 13.32 3.62
N LEU A 27 -13.93 12.60 4.51
CA LEU A 27 -14.41 11.36 5.08
C LEU A 27 -15.02 11.69 6.45
N THR A 28 -16.28 11.36 6.66
CA THR A 28 -16.95 11.55 7.94
C THR A 28 -17.14 10.19 8.61
N PHE A 29 -16.66 10.07 9.83
CA PHE A 29 -16.89 8.91 10.69
C PHE A 29 -17.88 9.34 11.77
N SER A 30 -18.91 8.56 11.98
CA SER A 30 -19.89 8.79 13.04
C SER A 30 -20.10 7.49 13.82
N ALA A 31 -20.20 7.62 15.13
CA ALA A 31 -20.58 6.52 15.99
C ALA A 31 -21.71 6.99 16.92
N VAL A 32 -22.76 6.18 17.04
CA VAL A 32 -23.89 6.46 17.93
C VAL A 32 -23.62 5.78 19.27
N ASN A 33 -23.78 6.53 20.36
CA ASN A 33 -23.58 6.05 21.75
C ASN A 33 -22.16 5.49 22.00
N ALA A 34 -21.13 6.02 21.28
CA ALA A 34 -19.75 5.61 21.50
C ALA A 34 -19.24 6.13 22.83
N GLN A 35 -18.67 5.23 23.63
CA GLN A 35 -17.85 5.58 24.78
C GLN A 35 -16.37 5.54 24.36
N ILE A 36 -15.65 6.63 24.61
CA ILE A 36 -14.22 6.70 24.37
C ILE A 36 -13.51 6.33 25.67
N ASP A 37 -12.86 5.17 25.68
CA ASP A 37 -11.98 4.76 26.77
C ASP A 37 -10.55 5.23 26.46
N ALA A 38 -10.11 6.31 27.11
CA ALA A 38 -8.78 6.86 26.94
C ALA A 38 -7.66 5.97 27.50
N SER A 39 -7.99 4.93 28.28
CA SER A 39 -7.04 3.98 28.83
C SER A 39 -6.70 2.85 27.85
N GLN A 40 -7.51 2.65 26.82
CA GLN A 40 -7.24 1.61 25.83
C GLN A 40 -6.01 1.93 25.00
N ARG A 41 -5.19 0.92 24.80
CA ARG A 41 -4.03 1.02 23.91
C ARG A 41 -4.48 0.90 22.47
N LEU A 42 -4.16 1.90 21.66
CA LEU A 42 -4.40 1.91 20.22
C LEU A 42 -3.29 1.09 19.55
N SER A 43 -3.36 -0.24 19.62
CA SER A 43 -2.35 -1.10 18.98
C SER A 43 -2.93 -2.43 18.53
N ALA A 44 -2.40 -2.91 17.38
CA ALA A 44 -2.54 -4.28 16.90
C ALA A 44 -1.13 -4.86 16.73
N GLU A 45 -0.93 -6.14 17.04
CA GLU A 45 0.38 -6.77 17.03
C GLU A 45 0.40 -7.99 16.11
N THR A 46 1.51 -8.16 15.42
CA THR A 46 1.89 -9.36 14.67
C THR A 46 3.28 -9.80 15.17
N ASP A 47 3.78 -10.93 14.65
CA ASP A 47 5.12 -11.42 15.02
C ASP A 47 6.23 -10.42 14.64
N ASP A 48 6.06 -9.69 13.54
CA ASP A 48 7.08 -8.80 12.98
C ASP A 48 6.89 -7.33 13.36
N TYR A 49 5.64 -6.90 13.60
CA TYR A 49 5.32 -5.48 13.76
C TYR A 49 4.25 -5.23 14.82
N ARG A 50 4.37 -4.07 15.46
CA ARG A 50 3.30 -3.47 16.28
C ARG A 50 2.74 -2.28 15.54
N PHE A 51 1.48 -2.35 15.13
CA PHE A 51 0.77 -1.23 14.52
C PHE A 51 0.13 -0.40 15.63
N LYS A 52 0.56 0.85 15.77
CA LYS A 52 0.15 1.76 16.85
C LYS A 52 -0.57 2.98 16.31
N GLY A 53 -1.69 3.33 16.94
CA GLY A 53 -2.36 4.62 16.75
C GLY A 53 -1.92 5.64 17.80
N THR A 54 -2.14 6.92 17.52
CA THR A 54 -1.90 7.99 18.50
C THR A 54 -2.96 9.08 18.45
N THR A 55 -3.32 9.59 19.60
CA THR A 55 -4.24 10.74 19.78
C THR A 55 -3.48 12.04 20.07
N TYR A 56 -2.17 11.96 20.30
CA TYR A 56 -1.27 13.09 20.54
C TYR A 56 -0.10 13.02 19.56
N SER A 57 0.88 13.91 19.67
CA SER A 57 2.04 13.95 18.78
C SER A 57 3.30 13.42 19.47
N PRO A 58 3.54 12.10 19.49
CA PRO A 58 4.76 11.52 20.03
C PRO A 58 5.94 11.71 19.08
N SER A 59 7.15 11.69 19.63
CA SER A 59 8.39 11.52 18.88
C SER A 59 8.82 10.06 19.02
N VAL A 60 8.94 9.34 17.91
CA VAL A 60 9.19 7.89 17.89
C VAL A 60 10.37 7.59 16.96
N ALA A 61 11.38 6.91 17.50
CA ALA A 61 12.49 6.37 16.73
C ALA A 61 12.18 4.93 16.29
N ALA A 62 12.98 4.40 15.35
CA ALA A 62 12.86 3.03 14.85
C ALA A 62 11.42 2.66 14.47
N SER A 63 10.82 3.46 13.61
CA SER A 63 9.42 3.32 13.24
C SER A 63 9.17 3.53 11.74
N PHE A 64 8.10 2.91 11.24
CA PHE A 64 7.62 3.14 9.88
C PHE A 64 6.45 4.13 9.91
N THR A 65 6.53 5.19 9.14
CA THR A 65 5.46 6.19 9.00
C THR A 65 4.92 6.24 7.59
N LEU A 66 3.63 6.54 7.44
CA LEU A 66 2.98 6.62 6.13
C LEU A 66 3.60 7.74 5.29
N ASN A 67 4.17 7.36 4.16
CA ASN A 67 4.60 8.29 3.13
C ASN A 67 3.42 8.62 2.23
N THR A 68 3.01 9.88 2.23
CA THR A 68 1.85 10.36 1.45
C THR A 68 2.08 10.37 -0.07
N HIS A 69 3.31 10.17 -0.53
CA HIS A 69 3.67 10.16 -1.95
C HIS A 69 3.77 8.76 -2.55
N SER A 70 4.09 7.74 -1.73
CA SER A 70 4.37 6.38 -2.20
C SER A 70 3.31 5.35 -1.79
N ASN A 71 2.31 5.70 -0.97
CA ASN A 71 1.37 4.76 -0.36
C ASN A 71 2.05 3.59 0.36
N ALA A 72 3.20 3.85 0.93
CA ALA A 72 3.99 2.94 1.72
C ALA A 72 4.29 3.54 3.09
N PHE A 73 4.69 2.72 4.03
CA PHE A 73 5.27 3.18 5.29
C PHE A 73 6.77 3.06 5.17
N ASP A 74 7.47 4.18 5.26
CA ASP A 74 8.93 4.24 5.18
C ASP A 74 9.55 4.18 6.58
N TYR A 75 10.67 3.46 6.70
CA TYR A 75 11.41 3.32 7.94
C TYR A 75 12.21 4.57 8.29
N HIS A 76 12.16 4.96 9.55
CA HIS A 76 12.95 6.02 10.15
C HIS A 76 13.69 5.47 11.38
N SER A 77 15.00 5.39 11.30
CA SER A 77 15.86 5.00 12.43
C SER A 77 15.88 6.07 13.52
N GLU A 78 15.88 7.34 13.11
CA GLU A 78 15.88 8.49 14.02
C GLU A 78 14.47 8.84 14.49
N ALA A 79 14.40 9.60 15.59
CA ALA A 79 13.14 10.03 16.16
C ALA A 79 12.39 10.98 15.22
N THR A 80 11.21 10.53 14.77
CA THR A 80 10.30 11.28 13.89
C THR A 80 9.04 11.64 14.65
N GLN A 81 8.56 12.88 14.47
CA GLN A 81 7.33 13.34 15.10
C GLN A 81 6.10 12.81 14.35
N ILE A 82 5.26 12.06 15.03
CA ILE A 82 4.01 11.54 14.49
C ILE A 82 2.89 12.54 14.80
N ALA A 83 2.16 13.00 13.79
CA ALA A 83 1.02 13.88 14.02
C ALA A 83 -0.12 13.17 14.77
N PRO A 84 -0.98 13.89 15.52
CA PRO A 84 -2.14 13.30 16.18
C PRO A 84 -3.07 12.60 15.20
N PHE A 85 -3.75 11.58 15.67
CA PHE A 85 -4.68 10.76 14.89
C PHE A 85 -4.02 10.12 13.66
N ARG A 86 -2.76 9.68 13.82
CA ARG A 86 -2.02 8.89 12.85
C ARG A 86 -1.69 7.52 13.43
N ALA A 87 -1.37 6.61 12.53
CA ALA A 87 -0.87 5.29 12.89
C ALA A 87 0.54 5.08 12.30
N TYR A 88 1.34 4.26 12.97
CA TYR A 88 2.71 3.94 12.60
C TYR A 88 3.04 2.51 13.03
N PHE A 89 4.05 1.90 12.39
CA PHE A 89 4.55 0.59 12.80
C PHE A 89 5.83 0.72 13.60
N VAL A 90 5.94 -0.12 14.61
CA VAL A 90 7.20 -0.36 15.33
C VAL A 90 7.62 -1.79 15.00
N PRO A 91 8.76 -2.02 14.37
CA PRO A 91 9.25 -3.36 14.07
C PRO A 91 9.68 -4.08 15.35
N THR A 92 9.59 -5.41 15.36
CA THR A 92 10.07 -6.25 16.49
C THR A 92 11.56 -6.57 16.35
N ALA A 93 12.09 -6.52 15.13
CA ALA A 93 13.51 -6.64 14.80
C ALA A 93 13.95 -5.43 13.99
N GLU A 94 15.26 -5.16 13.95
CA GLU A 94 15.80 -4.04 13.19
C GLU A 94 15.62 -4.29 11.68
N PRO A 95 14.92 -3.39 10.95
CA PRO A 95 14.70 -3.54 9.53
C PRO A 95 15.98 -3.35 8.71
N ALA A 96 16.00 -3.86 7.49
CA ALA A 96 17.04 -3.55 6.54
C ALA A 96 17.02 -2.06 6.13
N GLU A 97 18.16 -1.51 5.77
CA GLU A 97 18.24 -0.12 5.29
C GLU A 97 17.38 0.07 4.03
N GLY A 98 16.53 1.09 4.04
CA GLY A 98 15.61 1.39 2.95
C GLY A 98 14.38 0.48 2.88
N GLU A 99 14.13 -0.33 3.90
CA GLU A 99 12.91 -1.15 3.98
C GLU A 99 11.67 -0.26 4.08
N SER A 100 10.60 -0.68 3.39
CA SER A 100 9.29 -0.06 3.48
C SER A 100 8.18 -1.10 3.49
N ILE A 101 7.11 -0.80 4.23
CA ILE A 101 5.90 -1.63 4.26
C ILE A 101 4.94 -1.08 3.20
N VAL A 102 4.76 -1.83 2.13
CA VAL A 102 3.84 -1.46 1.04
C VAL A 102 2.43 -1.96 1.35
N ILE A 103 1.43 -1.07 1.21
CA ILE A 103 0.03 -1.48 1.32
C ILE A 103 -0.33 -2.23 0.04
N GLU A 104 -0.53 -3.55 0.12
CA GLU A 104 -0.88 -4.38 -1.03
C GLU A 104 -2.12 -3.83 -1.77
N GLY A 105 -2.04 -3.85 -3.09
CA GLY A 105 -3.04 -3.25 -3.98
C GLY A 105 -2.91 -1.74 -4.15
N THR A 106 -1.90 -1.11 -3.53
CA THR A 106 -1.36 0.19 -3.93
C THR A 106 -0.04 -0.05 -4.64
N THR A 107 -0.04 -0.69 -5.79
CA THR A 107 1.10 -0.51 -6.68
C THR A 107 1.19 0.98 -6.93
N SER A 108 2.32 1.59 -6.58
CA SER A 108 2.72 2.96 -6.96
C SER A 108 3.03 3.01 -8.47
N GLY A 109 2.29 2.32 -9.24
CA GLY A 109 2.26 2.32 -10.68
C GLY A 109 0.81 2.45 -11.03
N ILE A 110 0.41 3.67 -11.38
CA ILE A 110 -0.75 3.94 -12.21
C ILE A 110 -1.74 2.77 -12.16
N ASP A 111 -2.85 2.91 -11.45
CA ASP A 111 -4.06 2.17 -11.76
C ASP A 111 -4.44 2.56 -13.20
N ALA A 112 -3.62 2.12 -14.13
CA ALA A 112 -3.99 2.06 -15.52
C ALA A 112 -5.03 0.94 -15.57
N THR A 113 -6.29 1.30 -15.39
CA THR A 113 -7.36 0.57 -16.08
C THR A 113 -6.90 0.55 -17.52
N TRP A 114 -6.42 -0.60 -17.95
CA TRP A 114 -6.01 -0.75 -19.33
C TRP A 114 -7.22 -0.45 -20.21
N ALA A 115 -7.18 0.68 -20.91
CA ALA A 115 -8.26 1.02 -21.84
C ALA A 115 -8.28 -0.03 -22.94
N GLU A 116 -9.44 -0.64 -23.17
CA GLU A 116 -9.67 -1.59 -24.25
C GLU A 116 -9.14 -1.05 -25.57
N GLY A 117 -8.39 -1.86 -26.30
CA GLY A 117 -7.78 -1.50 -27.58
C GLY A 117 -6.53 -0.62 -27.48
N SER A 118 -6.13 -0.18 -26.30
CA SER A 118 -4.91 0.61 -26.12
C SER A 118 -3.64 -0.22 -26.33
N THR A 119 -2.54 0.46 -26.67
CA THR A 119 -1.22 -0.14 -26.84
C THR A 119 -0.33 0.29 -25.67
N VAL A 120 0.26 -0.68 -24.99
CA VAL A 120 1.13 -0.46 -23.82
C VAL A 120 2.54 -0.99 -24.07
N ALA A 121 3.54 -0.35 -23.47
CA ALA A 121 4.92 -0.81 -23.57
C ALA A 121 5.15 -2.08 -22.72
N VAL A 122 5.95 -2.99 -23.27
CA VAL A 122 6.34 -4.26 -22.63
C VAL A 122 7.82 -4.20 -22.26
N TYR A 123 8.14 -4.51 -21.02
CA TYR A 123 9.50 -4.52 -20.48
C TYR A 123 9.86 -5.88 -19.91
N THR A 124 11.13 -6.20 -19.90
CA THR A 124 11.68 -7.32 -19.10
C THR A 124 11.66 -6.95 -17.62
N LEU A 125 11.89 -7.93 -16.73
CA LEU A 125 12.08 -7.66 -15.29
C LEU A 125 13.28 -6.76 -14.99
N THR A 126 14.25 -6.69 -15.91
CA THR A 126 15.42 -5.80 -15.80
C THR A 126 15.17 -4.39 -16.33
N GLY A 127 13.92 -4.07 -16.72
CA GLY A 127 13.51 -2.74 -17.20
C GLY A 127 13.83 -2.45 -18.67
N VAL A 128 14.30 -3.44 -19.46
CA VAL A 128 14.56 -3.26 -20.88
C VAL A 128 13.24 -3.34 -21.64
N LYS A 129 12.93 -2.32 -22.46
CA LYS A 129 11.76 -2.32 -23.33
C LYS A 129 11.96 -3.34 -24.46
N VAL A 130 11.05 -4.30 -24.57
CA VAL A 130 11.09 -5.38 -25.60
C VAL A 130 10.04 -5.21 -26.69
N GLY A 131 9.12 -4.26 -26.52
CA GLY A 131 8.12 -3.97 -27.53
C GLY A 131 6.86 -3.30 -26.97
N THR A 132 5.74 -3.52 -27.65
CA THR A 132 4.42 -3.04 -27.25
C THR A 132 3.39 -4.16 -27.40
N ALA A 133 2.35 -4.15 -26.57
CA ALA A 133 1.26 -5.11 -26.63
C ALA A 133 -0.09 -4.38 -26.61
N ARG A 134 -1.10 -4.97 -27.24
CA ARG A 134 -2.46 -4.46 -27.25
C ARG A 134 -3.25 -5.01 -26.06
N ILE A 135 -4.12 -4.20 -25.53
CA ILE A 135 -5.06 -4.59 -24.49
C ILE A 135 -6.33 -5.10 -25.14
N GLU A 136 -6.74 -6.31 -24.78
CA GLU A 136 -7.94 -6.98 -25.30
C GLU A 136 -8.69 -7.63 -24.13
N GLY A 137 -9.92 -7.21 -23.87
CA GLY A 137 -10.75 -7.77 -22.81
C GLY A 137 -10.13 -7.69 -21.41
N GLN A 138 -9.48 -6.57 -21.06
CA GLN A 138 -8.70 -6.39 -19.82
C GLN A 138 -7.48 -7.32 -19.68
N ALA A 139 -7.09 -8.01 -20.74
CA ALA A 139 -5.89 -8.82 -20.82
C ALA A 139 -4.86 -8.20 -21.77
N VAL A 140 -3.60 -8.58 -21.60
CA VAL A 140 -2.52 -8.17 -22.50
C VAL A 140 -2.31 -9.24 -23.56
N ASN A 141 -2.39 -8.86 -24.82
CA ASN A 141 -2.04 -9.76 -25.91
C ASN A 141 -0.51 -9.81 -26.11
N LEU A 142 0.12 -10.87 -25.60
CA LEU A 142 1.56 -11.13 -25.74
C LEU A 142 1.86 -12.13 -26.85
N THR A 143 1.00 -12.26 -27.86
CA THR A 143 1.28 -13.09 -29.05
C THR A 143 2.56 -12.59 -29.72
N GLY A 144 3.47 -13.50 -30.05
CA GLY A 144 4.80 -13.16 -30.62
C GLY A 144 5.91 -12.92 -29.61
N TYR A 145 5.61 -12.77 -28.32
CA TYR A 145 6.65 -12.70 -27.29
C TYR A 145 7.08 -14.12 -26.83
N PRO A 146 8.33 -14.36 -26.46
CA PRO A 146 8.76 -15.61 -25.80
C PRO A 146 8.00 -15.86 -24.50
N GLN A 147 8.07 -17.10 -24.02
CA GLN A 147 7.64 -17.42 -22.66
C GLN A 147 8.49 -16.64 -21.65
N GLY A 148 7.86 -16.13 -20.61
CA GLY A 148 8.60 -15.36 -19.61
C GLY A 148 7.72 -14.46 -18.79
N VAL A 149 8.40 -13.66 -17.97
CA VAL A 149 7.77 -12.65 -17.10
C VAL A 149 8.08 -11.28 -17.65
N TYR A 150 7.04 -10.45 -17.80
CA TYR A 150 7.11 -9.12 -18.36
C TYR A 150 6.48 -8.09 -17.40
N ILE A 151 6.92 -6.85 -17.52
CA ILE A 151 6.25 -5.70 -16.91
C ILE A 151 5.51 -4.95 -18.02
N VAL A 152 4.20 -4.86 -17.90
CA VAL A 152 3.32 -4.25 -18.90
C VAL A 152 2.41 -3.25 -18.20
N GLY A 153 2.51 -1.96 -18.55
CA GLY A 153 1.73 -0.92 -17.88
C GLY A 153 1.88 -0.91 -16.37
N GLY A 154 3.09 -1.19 -15.85
CA GLY A 154 3.36 -1.27 -14.42
C GLY A 154 2.93 -2.59 -13.74
N ARG A 155 2.35 -3.54 -14.46
CA ARG A 155 1.91 -4.85 -13.91
C ARG A 155 2.83 -5.98 -14.37
N LYS A 156 3.07 -6.92 -13.47
CA LYS A 156 3.75 -8.18 -13.78
C LYS A 156 2.79 -9.11 -14.53
N VAL A 157 3.17 -9.50 -15.74
CA VAL A 157 2.42 -10.43 -16.59
C VAL A 157 3.27 -11.65 -16.89
N VAL A 158 2.73 -12.84 -16.70
CA VAL A 158 3.40 -14.10 -17.00
C VAL A 158 2.84 -14.67 -18.29
N LYS A 159 3.69 -14.87 -19.29
CA LYS A 159 3.37 -15.67 -20.47
C LYS A 159 3.80 -17.10 -20.26
N ALA A 160 2.83 -17.97 -20.00
CA ALA A 160 3.05 -19.41 -19.89
C ALA A 160 3.25 -20.07 -21.26
N ALA A 161 3.81 -21.27 -21.28
CA ALA A 161 3.77 -22.16 -22.43
C ALA A 161 2.32 -22.52 -22.77
N ARG A 162 2.01 -22.54 -24.04
CA ARG A 162 0.83 -23.25 -24.56
C ARG A 162 1.22 -24.64 -24.99
#